data_ac7a639a776b0ae0c4382639bb979aeb
#
_entry.id   ac7a639a776b0ae0c4382639bb979aeb
#
_cell.length_a   1.000
_cell.length_b   1.000
_cell.length_c   1.000
_cell.angle_alpha   90.00
_cell.angle_beta   90.00
_cell.angle_gamma   90.00
#
_symmetry.space_group_name_H-M   'P 1'
#
loop_
_entity.id
_entity.type
_entity.pdbx_description
1 polymer ?
#
loop_
_entity_poly.entity_id
_entity_poly.type
_entity_poly.pdbx_seq_one_letter_code
_entity_poly.pdbx_strand_id
1 'polypeptide(L)'
;MIMTIESIDRQKHPILIDQMFRMRAEVFSSRLGWEVSVNDGRETDRFDDEDPLYLLSVSEETGVLQGAVRLLPTTGPYMLRDVFSVLVPGGAPESPLIWESSRFAINPRVFSVAERAEANHIVHKTTLELLCGIVEVCRSAGIDHVVSVFDARMARIFRAADCPYEVIGTPTRIGKTMTYAGVFEMTDTMRSRLGAVGDLPSTVLAGPSRQPEEGLAERHVA
;
A
#
# COMPACT_ATOMS: atom_id res chain seq x y z
N MET A 1 1.77 1.73 -13.47
CA MET A 1 3.03 0.98 -13.19
C MET A 1 3.45 1.16 -11.73
N ILE A 2 4.11 0.16 -11.13
CA ILE A 2 4.56 0.21 -9.72
C ILE A 2 6.06 0.50 -9.65
N MET A 3 6.42 1.62 -9.00
CA MET A 3 7.79 1.91 -8.59
C MET A 3 8.03 1.43 -7.18
N THR A 4 9.22 0.89 -6.94
CA THR A 4 9.69 0.57 -5.59
C THR A 4 10.73 1.59 -5.15
N ILE A 5 10.59 2.13 -3.94
CA ILE A 5 11.55 3.09 -3.37
C ILE A 5 11.99 2.57 -2.01
N GLU A 6 13.25 2.19 -1.91
CA GLU A 6 13.90 1.87 -0.65
C GLU A 6 14.25 3.14 0.13
N SER A 7 14.46 3.02 1.42
CA SER A 7 14.81 4.16 2.29
C SER A 7 16.03 4.94 1.78
N ILE A 8 17.05 4.23 1.31
CA ILE A 8 18.29 4.83 0.79
C ILE A 8 18.08 5.64 -0.49
N ASP A 9 17.03 5.33 -1.26
CA ASP A 9 16.72 5.97 -2.53
C ASP A 9 15.68 7.09 -2.43
N ARG A 10 15.14 7.38 -1.24
CA ARG A 10 14.14 8.44 -1.03
C ARG A 10 14.61 9.81 -1.54
N GLN A 11 15.88 10.12 -1.34
CA GLN A 11 16.46 11.40 -1.78
C GLN A 11 16.55 11.54 -3.31
N LYS A 12 16.46 10.43 -4.04
CA LYS A 12 16.43 10.43 -5.51
C LYS A 12 15.01 10.71 -6.06
N HIS A 13 13.98 10.60 -5.20
CA HIS A 13 12.56 10.76 -5.60
C HIS A 13 11.80 11.70 -4.67
N PRO A 14 12.31 12.92 -4.38
CA PRO A 14 11.76 13.80 -3.36
C PRO A 14 10.33 14.22 -3.63
N ILE A 15 9.95 14.42 -4.91
CA ILE A 15 8.60 14.84 -5.32
C ILE A 15 7.59 13.71 -5.06
N LEU A 16 7.90 12.47 -5.45
CA LEU A 16 6.99 11.33 -5.24
C LEU A 16 6.82 11.00 -3.76
N ILE A 17 7.89 11.10 -2.98
CA ILE A 17 7.85 10.91 -1.52
C ILE A 17 6.99 11.99 -0.85
N ASP A 18 7.13 13.26 -1.24
CA ASP A 18 6.28 14.34 -0.74
C ASP A 18 4.81 14.12 -1.11
N GLN A 19 4.51 13.77 -2.37
CA GLN A 19 3.16 13.44 -2.81
C GLN A 19 2.56 12.27 -2.02
N MET A 20 3.34 11.23 -1.74
CA MET A 20 2.90 10.08 -0.95
C MET A 20 2.49 10.49 0.48
N PHE A 21 3.32 11.26 1.18
CA PHE A 21 2.99 11.69 2.54
C PHE A 21 1.79 12.64 2.59
N ARG A 22 1.63 13.51 1.59
CA ARG A 22 0.43 14.37 1.47
C ARG A 22 -0.83 13.58 1.15
N MET A 23 -0.74 12.60 0.24
CA MET A 23 -1.84 11.69 -0.05
C MET A 23 -2.25 10.91 1.20
N ARG A 24 -1.29 10.42 2.00
CA ARG A 24 -1.56 9.73 3.27
C ARG A 24 -2.30 10.64 4.26
N ALA A 25 -1.90 11.92 4.40
CA ALA A 25 -2.60 12.88 5.23
C ALA A 25 -4.06 13.07 4.80
N GLU A 26 -4.30 13.21 3.49
CA GLU A 26 -5.65 13.37 2.94
C GLU A 26 -6.51 12.10 3.17
N VAL A 27 -5.94 10.91 2.99
CA VAL A 27 -6.65 9.64 3.17
C VAL A 27 -6.90 9.34 4.64
N PHE A 28 -5.86 9.33 5.48
CA PHE A 28 -5.98 8.81 6.85
C PHE A 28 -6.55 9.85 7.82
N SER A 29 -6.12 11.11 7.75
CA SER A 29 -6.65 12.16 8.60
C SER A 29 -7.98 12.68 8.09
N SER A 30 -8.02 13.25 6.87
CA SER A 30 -9.19 13.99 6.39
C SER A 30 -10.38 13.09 6.05
N ARG A 31 -10.16 11.97 5.34
CA ARG A 31 -11.26 11.09 4.88
C ARG A 31 -11.66 10.02 5.88
N LEU A 32 -10.68 9.38 6.54
CA LEU A 32 -10.94 8.30 7.49
C LEU A 32 -11.08 8.80 8.92
N GLY A 33 -10.61 10.02 9.20
CA GLY A 33 -10.68 10.63 10.53
C GLY A 33 -9.86 9.88 11.56
N TRP A 34 -8.76 9.26 11.15
CA TRP A 34 -7.85 8.58 12.07
C TRP A 34 -6.98 9.60 12.82
N GLU A 35 -6.65 9.28 14.05
CA GLU A 35 -5.67 10.03 14.84
C GLU A 35 -4.26 9.70 14.34
N VAL A 36 -3.79 10.46 13.35
CA VAL A 36 -2.46 10.32 12.76
C VAL A 36 -1.70 11.63 12.90
N SER A 37 -0.37 11.55 12.93
CA SER A 37 0.48 12.74 12.98
C SER A 37 0.57 13.40 11.61
N VAL A 38 0.09 14.64 11.50
CA VAL A 38 0.18 15.43 10.27
C VAL A 38 0.96 16.71 10.57
N ASN A 39 2.10 16.86 9.89
CA ASN A 39 2.95 18.02 9.97
C ASN A 39 3.16 18.61 8.58
N ASP A 40 2.88 19.91 8.40
CA ASP A 40 3.02 20.61 7.13
C ASP A 40 2.29 19.92 5.96
N GLY A 41 1.10 19.36 6.25
CA GLY A 41 0.29 18.63 5.28
C GLY A 41 0.79 17.23 4.92
N ARG A 42 1.78 16.69 5.63
CA ARG A 42 2.34 15.34 5.46
C ARG A 42 1.98 14.46 6.64
N GLU A 43 1.48 13.27 6.38
CA GLU A 43 1.32 12.23 7.41
C GLU A 43 2.55 11.34 7.42
N THR A 44 3.21 11.30 8.56
CA THR A 44 4.36 10.41 8.82
C THR A 44 4.18 9.74 10.17
N ASP A 45 4.78 8.58 10.36
CA ASP A 45 4.86 7.89 11.63
C ASP A 45 6.27 7.34 11.86
N ARG A 46 6.54 6.84 13.08
CA ARG A 46 7.86 6.30 13.45
C ARG A 46 8.33 5.15 12.56
N PHE A 47 7.41 4.44 11.93
CA PHE A 47 7.74 3.32 11.05
C PHE A 47 8.25 3.77 9.68
N ASP A 48 8.14 5.04 9.36
CA ASP A 48 8.77 5.60 8.16
C ASP A 48 10.28 5.77 8.35
N ASP A 49 10.81 5.67 9.59
CA ASP A 49 12.23 5.69 9.93
C ASP A 49 12.85 4.28 10.06
N GLU A 50 12.05 3.21 9.89
CA GLU A 50 12.45 1.80 10.03
C GLU A 50 12.83 1.15 8.69
N ASP A 51 13.47 1.90 7.81
CA ASP A 51 13.91 1.45 6.48
C ASP A 51 12.83 0.74 5.64
N PRO A 52 11.60 1.29 5.54
CA PRO A 52 10.55 0.68 4.77
C PRO A 52 10.83 0.68 3.27
N LEU A 53 10.25 -0.31 2.59
CA LEU A 53 10.08 -0.31 1.16
C LEU A 53 8.70 0.29 0.82
N TYR A 54 8.67 1.33 -0.01
CA TYR A 54 7.43 1.88 -0.56
C TYR A 54 7.18 1.35 -1.96
N LEU A 55 5.94 0.94 -2.21
CA LEU A 55 5.43 0.66 -3.54
C LEU A 55 4.51 1.82 -3.93
N LEU A 56 4.81 2.48 -5.03
CA LEU A 56 4.10 3.64 -5.54
C LEU A 56 3.49 3.32 -6.90
N SER A 57 2.16 3.39 -7.02
CA SER A 57 1.50 3.34 -8.33
C SER A 57 1.54 4.73 -8.95
N VAL A 58 2.22 4.84 -10.07
CA VAL A 58 2.40 6.10 -10.81
C VAL A 58 1.77 5.96 -12.19
N SER A 59 1.01 6.96 -12.60
CA SER A 59 0.46 7.05 -13.95
C SER A 59 1.58 7.17 -14.99
N GLU A 60 1.59 6.30 -15.99
CA GLU A 60 2.58 6.36 -17.07
C GLU A 60 2.38 7.58 -17.97
N GLU A 61 1.15 8.09 -18.08
CA GLU A 61 0.83 9.25 -18.93
C GLU A 61 1.20 10.57 -18.26
N THR A 62 0.92 10.70 -16.94
CA THR A 62 0.99 11.99 -16.27
C THR A 62 2.10 12.09 -15.24
N GLY A 63 2.73 10.97 -14.85
CA GLY A 63 3.68 10.92 -13.76
C GLY A 63 3.05 11.13 -12.36
N VAL A 64 1.72 11.22 -12.27
CA VAL A 64 1.01 11.50 -11.02
C VAL A 64 0.91 10.24 -10.16
N LEU A 65 1.16 10.37 -8.87
CA LEU A 65 0.98 9.32 -7.89
C LEU A 65 -0.52 8.96 -7.74
N GLN A 66 -0.86 7.70 -8.02
CA GLN A 66 -2.22 7.17 -7.93
C GLN A 66 -2.48 6.40 -6.64
N GLY A 67 -1.45 5.82 -6.05
CA GLY A 67 -1.59 5.07 -4.81
C GLY A 67 -0.23 4.65 -4.25
N ALA A 68 -0.23 4.23 -3.00
CA ALA A 68 0.98 3.78 -2.31
C ALA A 68 0.68 2.72 -1.25
N VAL A 69 1.69 1.93 -0.92
CA VAL A 69 1.70 1.04 0.24
C VAL A 69 3.11 0.98 0.81
N ARG A 70 3.22 0.80 2.12
CA ARG A 70 4.47 0.60 2.84
C ARG A 70 4.63 -0.87 3.21
N LEU A 71 5.83 -1.41 3.00
CA LEU A 71 6.24 -2.75 3.46
C LEU A 71 7.36 -2.63 4.48
N LEU A 72 7.30 -3.46 5.53
CA LEU A 72 8.30 -3.57 6.59
C LEU A 72 8.55 -5.03 6.95
N PRO A 73 9.78 -5.43 7.26
CA PRO A 73 10.07 -6.76 7.79
C PRO A 73 9.48 -6.90 9.20
N THR A 74 8.94 -8.08 9.55
CA THR A 74 8.39 -8.32 10.89
C THR A 74 9.47 -8.63 11.95
N THR A 75 10.72 -8.70 11.55
CA THR A 75 11.87 -8.85 12.47
C THR A 75 12.28 -7.55 13.16
N GLY A 76 11.81 -6.39 12.65
CA GLY A 76 11.97 -5.07 13.24
C GLY A 76 10.66 -4.53 13.83
N PRO A 77 10.57 -3.22 14.11
CA PRO A 77 9.32 -2.55 14.50
C PRO A 77 8.30 -2.57 13.34
N TYR A 78 7.03 -2.91 13.65
CA TYR A 78 5.93 -2.90 12.69
C TYR A 78 4.57 -2.71 13.39
N MET A 79 3.56 -2.25 12.64
CA MET A 79 2.34 -1.71 13.23
C MET A 79 1.48 -2.76 13.94
N LEU A 80 1.34 -3.97 13.37
CA LEU A 80 0.51 -5.01 14.00
C LEU A 80 1.01 -5.36 15.39
N ARG A 81 2.33 -5.50 15.58
CA ARG A 81 2.92 -5.81 16.87
C ARG A 81 2.87 -4.63 17.84
N ASP A 82 3.22 -3.43 17.35
CA ASP A 82 3.53 -2.30 18.23
C ASP A 82 2.34 -1.36 18.48
N VAL A 83 1.33 -1.38 17.60
CA VAL A 83 0.15 -0.49 17.67
C VAL A 83 -1.14 -1.28 17.78
N PHE A 84 -1.24 -2.40 17.07
CA PHE A 84 -2.47 -3.20 16.96
C PHE A 84 -2.37 -4.56 17.65
N SER A 85 -1.51 -4.70 18.64
CA SER A 85 -1.30 -5.96 19.40
C SER A 85 -2.58 -6.55 20.00
N VAL A 86 -3.59 -5.72 20.26
CA VAL A 86 -4.92 -6.14 20.71
C VAL A 86 -5.60 -7.11 19.74
N LEU A 87 -5.26 -7.06 18.46
CA LEU A 87 -5.79 -7.97 17.43
C LEU A 87 -5.18 -9.37 17.52
N VAL A 88 -3.99 -9.50 18.10
CA VAL A 88 -3.22 -10.75 18.16
C VAL A 88 -2.76 -11.04 19.59
N PRO A 89 -3.69 -11.33 20.51
CA PRO A 89 -3.37 -11.53 21.95
C PRO A 89 -2.40 -12.70 22.19
N GLY A 90 -2.28 -13.62 21.23
CA GLY A 90 -1.30 -14.72 21.24
C GLY A 90 0.11 -14.32 20.78
N GLY A 91 0.33 -13.05 20.43
CA GLY A 91 1.56 -12.55 19.85
C GLY A 91 1.45 -12.32 18.34
N ALA A 92 2.11 -11.27 17.86
CA ALA A 92 2.18 -10.96 16.45
C ALA A 92 3.26 -11.81 15.76
N PRO A 93 3.07 -12.20 14.48
CA PRO A 93 4.06 -13.01 13.76
C PRO A 93 5.41 -12.27 13.64
N GLU A 94 6.51 -12.98 13.87
CA GLU A 94 7.88 -12.48 13.73
C GLU A 94 8.71 -13.51 12.96
N SER A 95 9.14 -13.17 11.76
CA SER A 95 9.94 -14.04 10.89
C SER A 95 10.64 -13.25 9.80
N PRO A 96 11.86 -13.63 9.39
CA PRO A 96 12.51 -13.04 8.21
C PRO A 96 11.75 -13.31 6.89
N LEU A 97 10.83 -14.29 6.87
CA LEU A 97 10.01 -14.65 5.71
C LEU A 97 8.63 -14.00 5.71
N ILE A 98 8.36 -13.13 6.70
CA ILE A 98 7.07 -12.43 6.84
C ILE A 98 7.33 -10.92 6.88
N TRP A 99 6.64 -10.19 6.01
CA TRP A 99 6.63 -8.72 6.04
C TRP A 99 5.25 -8.20 6.42
N GLU A 100 5.18 -6.95 6.89
CA GLU A 100 3.92 -6.23 7.09
C GLU A 100 3.64 -5.30 5.92
N SER A 101 2.39 -5.29 5.43
CA SER A 101 1.87 -4.24 4.56
C SER A 101 1.02 -3.26 5.36
N SER A 102 1.34 -1.98 5.28
CA SER A 102 0.67 -0.90 5.98
C SER A 102 0.56 0.37 5.13
N ARG A 103 -0.25 1.33 5.56
CA ARG A 103 -0.45 2.61 4.85
C ARG A 103 -0.88 2.44 3.39
N PHE A 104 -1.70 1.43 3.11
CA PHE A 104 -2.31 1.27 1.79
C PHE A 104 -3.27 2.44 1.52
N ALA A 105 -2.94 3.26 0.53
CA ALA A 105 -3.68 4.46 0.21
C ALA A 105 -3.83 4.64 -1.31
N ILE A 106 -5.02 5.09 -1.74
CA ILE A 106 -5.30 5.47 -3.13
C ILE A 106 -5.58 6.97 -3.16
N ASN A 107 -5.00 7.66 -4.13
CA ASN A 107 -5.09 9.11 -4.27
C ASN A 107 -6.56 9.55 -4.44
N PRO A 108 -7.13 10.29 -3.48
CA PRO A 108 -8.52 10.71 -3.54
C PRO A 108 -8.80 11.76 -4.62
N ARG A 109 -7.76 12.43 -5.11
CA ARG A 109 -7.88 13.46 -6.17
C ARG A 109 -8.31 12.90 -7.51
N VAL A 110 -8.21 11.59 -7.73
CA VAL A 110 -8.77 10.91 -8.90
C VAL A 110 -10.27 11.25 -9.06
N PHE A 111 -11.02 11.38 -7.95
CA PHE A 111 -12.44 11.72 -7.97
C PHE A 111 -12.75 13.19 -8.26
N SER A 112 -11.77 14.07 -8.27
CA SER A 112 -11.95 15.50 -8.57
C SER A 112 -11.65 15.87 -10.01
N VAL A 113 -10.97 14.98 -10.76
CA VAL A 113 -10.51 15.28 -12.13
C VAL A 113 -11.08 14.34 -13.20
N ALA A 114 -11.73 13.26 -12.81
CA ALA A 114 -12.29 12.26 -13.71
C ALA A 114 -13.79 12.09 -13.48
N GLU A 115 -14.54 11.66 -14.50
CA GLU A 115 -15.92 11.21 -14.32
C GLU A 115 -15.95 10.02 -13.35
N ARG A 116 -17.09 9.85 -12.65
CA ARG A 116 -17.22 8.85 -11.58
C ARG A 116 -16.88 7.42 -12.03
N ALA A 117 -17.26 7.06 -13.25
CA ALA A 117 -16.97 5.73 -13.80
C ALA A 117 -15.49 5.52 -14.04
N GLU A 118 -14.82 6.52 -14.63
CA GLU A 118 -13.39 6.54 -14.87
C GLU A 118 -12.60 6.55 -13.55
N ALA A 119 -12.99 7.39 -12.59
CA ALA A 119 -12.38 7.42 -11.26
C ALA A 119 -12.47 6.06 -10.55
N ASN A 120 -13.62 5.37 -10.62
CA ASN A 120 -13.79 4.04 -10.05
C ASN A 120 -12.88 3.01 -10.76
N HIS A 121 -12.74 3.10 -12.07
CA HIS A 121 -11.84 2.23 -12.84
C HIS A 121 -10.36 2.44 -12.44
N ILE A 122 -9.92 3.69 -12.35
CA ILE A 122 -8.56 4.03 -11.90
C ILE A 122 -8.30 3.48 -10.48
N VAL A 123 -9.23 3.72 -9.54
CA VAL A 123 -9.10 3.21 -8.15
C VAL A 123 -9.01 1.69 -8.12
N HIS A 124 -9.85 1.00 -8.89
CA HIS A 124 -9.85 -0.46 -8.96
C HIS A 124 -8.53 -0.99 -9.55
N LYS A 125 -8.12 -0.46 -10.69
CA LYS A 125 -6.86 -0.81 -11.35
C LYS A 125 -5.66 -0.55 -10.44
N THR A 126 -5.55 0.64 -9.85
CA THR A 126 -4.46 1.01 -8.93
C THR A 126 -4.40 0.08 -7.72
N THR A 127 -5.56 -0.30 -7.18
CA THR A 127 -5.64 -1.28 -6.07
C THR A 127 -5.05 -2.62 -6.47
N LEU A 128 -5.44 -3.16 -7.62
CA LEU A 128 -4.95 -4.44 -8.12
C LEU A 128 -3.45 -4.38 -8.49
N GLU A 129 -2.99 -3.28 -9.09
CA GLU A 129 -1.57 -3.06 -9.38
C GLU A 129 -0.73 -3.08 -8.09
N LEU A 130 -1.17 -2.39 -7.03
CA LEU A 130 -0.47 -2.40 -5.74
C LEU A 130 -0.45 -3.79 -5.11
N LEU A 131 -1.57 -4.51 -5.11
CA LEU A 131 -1.63 -5.87 -4.59
C LEU A 131 -0.73 -6.83 -5.39
N CYS A 132 -0.73 -6.75 -6.72
CA CYS A 132 0.20 -7.50 -7.57
C CYS A 132 1.65 -7.14 -7.29
N GLY A 133 1.95 -5.85 -7.15
CA GLY A 133 3.30 -5.36 -6.84
C GLY A 133 3.82 -5.89 -5.50
N ILE A 134 2.98 -5.97 -4.47
CA ILE A 134 3.34 -6.59 -3.19
C ILE A 134 3.75 -8.05 -3.42
N VAL A 135 2.93 -8.83 -4.14
CA VAL A 135 3.25 -10.24 -4.40
C VAL A 135 4.55 -10.38 -5.19
N GLU A 136 4.74 -9.59 -6.26
CA GLU A 136 5.94 -9.64 -7.10
C GLU A 136 7.21 -9.31 -6.31
N VAL A 137 7.18 -8.24 -5.49
CA VAL A 137 8.32 -7.86 -4.63
C VAL A 137 8.62 -8.94 -3.61
N CYS A 138 7.61 -9.41 -2.89
CA CYS A 138 7.79 -10.45 -1.87
C CYS A 138 8.37 -11.73 -2.49
N ARG A 139 7.84 -12.16 -3.65
CA ARG A 139 8.37 -13.35 -4.36
C ARG A 139 9.83 -13.17 -4.77
N SER A 140 10.20 -12.00 -5.29
CA SER A 140 11.58 -11.71 -5.69
C SER A 140 12.56 -11.66 -4.51
N ALA A 141 12.07 -11.27 -3.33
CA ALA A 141 12.83 -11.19 -2.09
C ALA A 141 12.81 -12.49 -1.26
N GLY A 142 12.10 -13.55 -1.71
CA GLY A 142 11.97 -14.79 -0.96
C GLY A 142 11.09 -14.68 0.28
N ILE A 143 10.14 -13.74 0.29
CA ILE A 143 9.16 -13.53 1.36
C ILE A 143 7.93 -14.40 1.07
N ASP A 144 7.53 -15.23 2.03
CA ASP A 144 6.44 -16.20 1.85
C ASP A 144 5.08 -15.61 2.21
N HIS A 145 5.04 -14.68 3.19
CA HIS A 145 3.80 -14.15 3.71
C HIS A 145 3.86 -12.64 3.94
N VAL A 146 2.70 -12.01 3.84
CA VAL A 146 2.49 -10.62 4.27
C VAL A 146 1.38 -10.58 5.30
N VAL A 147 1.61 -9.93 6.44
CA VAL A 147 0.57 -9.58 7.41
C VAL A 147 0.09 -8.16 7.18
N SER A 148 -1.18 -7.89 7.46
CA SER A 148 -1.73 -6.55 7.36
C SER A 148 -2.87 -6.34 8.37
N VAL A 149 -3.01 -5.09 8.83
CA VAL A 149 -4.16 -4.63 9.60
C VAL A 149 -5.10 -3.87 8.68
N PHE A 150 -6.37 -4.27 8.67
CA PHE A 150 -7.36 -3.67 7.77
C PHE A 150 -8.78 -3.69 8.36
N ASP A 151 -9.62 -2.83 7.83
CA ASP A 151 -11.02 -2.73 8.23
C ASP A 151 -11.97 -3.59 7.35
N ALA A 152 -13.25 -3.64 7.72
CA ALA A 152 -14.27 -4.37 6.98
C ALA A 152 -14.49 -3.87 5.54
N ARG A 153 -14.13 -2.60 5.23
CA ARG A 153 -14.17 -2.07 3.87
C ARG A 153 -13.07 -2.69 3.03
N MET A 154 -11.84 -2.72 3.57
CA MET A 154 -10.70 -3.32 2.89
C MET A 154 -10.89 -4.83 2.73
N ALA A 155 -11.51 -5.52 3.70
CA ALA A 155 -11.88 -6.93 3.58
C ALA A 155 -12.80 -7.22 2.37
N ARG A 156 -13.73 -6.30 2.05
CA ARG A 156 -14.57 -6.40 0.84
C ARG A 156 -13.77 -6.18 -0.44
N ILE A 157 -12.80 -5.27 -0.40
CA ILE A 157 -11.90 -5.01 -1.55
C ILE A 157 -11.07 -6.24 -1.83
N PHE A 158 -10.47 -6.88 -0.84
CA PHE A 158 -9.70 -8.13 -1.00
C PHE A 158 -10.56 -9.24 -1.60
N ARG A 159 -11.80 -9.40 -1.13
CA ARG A 159 -12.71 -10.39 -1.70
C ARG A 159 -13.06 -10.11 -3.16
N ALA A 160 -13.31 -8.85 -3.51
CA ALA A 160 -13.59 -8.44 -4.90
C ALA A 160 -12.37 -8.59 -5.81
N ALA A 161 -11.17 -8.47 -5.27
CA ALA A 161 -9.90 -8.64 -5.96
C ALA A 161 -9.46 -10.11 -6.11
N ASP A 162 -10.24 -11.07 -5.63
CA ASP A 162 -9.84 -12.49 -5.48
C ASP A 162 -8.48 -12.66 -4.76
N CYS A 163 -8.31 -11.89 -3.67
CA CYS A 163 -7.14 -11.85 -2.81
C CYS A 163 -7.47 -12.57 -1.49
N PRO A 164 -7.31 -13.91 -1.41
CA PRO A 164 -7.59 -14.67 -0.20
C PRO A 164 -6.62 -14.32 0.92
N TYR A 165 -7.11 -14.37 2.14
CA TYR A 165 -6.34 -14.18 3.36
C TYR A 165 -6.92 -15.02 4.49
N GLU A 166 -6.08 -15.31 5.47
CA GLU A 166 -6.50 -15.92 6.73
C GLU A 166 -6.54 -14.84 7.82
N VAL A 167 -7.62 -14.82 8.61
CA VAL A 167 -7.70 -13.92 9.78
C VAL A 167 -6.91 -14.54 10.93
N ILE A 168 -5.95 -13.80 11.43
CA ILE A 168 -5.17 -14.19 12.61
C ILE A 168 -5.63 -13.41 13.84
N GLY A 169 -5.64 -14.08 14.99
CA GLY A 169 -6.08 -13.48 16.26
C GLY A 169 -7.59 -13.20 16.32
N THR A 170 -7.97 -12.07 16.91
CA THR A 170 -9.37 -11.73 17.19
C THR A 170 -9.77 -10.41 16.58
N PRO A 171 -10.72 -10.39 15.62
CA PRO A 171 -11.27 -9.15 15.09
C PRO A 171 -11.82 -8.27 16.21
N THR A 172 -11.38 -7.02 16.25
CA THR A 172 -11.71 -6.10 17.36
C THR A 172 -12.19 -4.76 16.79
N ARG A 173 -13.18 -4.15 17.46
CA ARG A 173 -13.64 -2.81 17.10
C ARG A 173 -12.62 -1.78 17.56
N ILE A 174 -11.99 -1.09 16.60
CA ILE A 174 -11.08 0.03 16.86
C ILE A 174 -11.74 1.30 16.34
N GLY A 175 -12.02 2.23 17.23
CA GLY A 175 -12.83 3.40 16.89
C GLY A 175 -14.22 3.00 16.39
N LYS A 176 -14.58 3.41 15.17
CA LYS A 176 -15.91 3.16 14.57
C LYS A 176 -15.95 1.90 13.70
N THR A 177 -14.83 1.26 13.42
CA THR A 177 -14.73 0.15 12.45
C THR A 177 -14.33 -1.17 13.10
N MET A 178 -14.82 -2.29 12.55
CA MET A 178 -14.31 -3.60 12.85
C MET A 178 -12.97 -3.76 12.12
N THR A 179 -11.93 -4.09 12.86
CA THR A 179 -10.54 -4.20 12.40
C THR A 179 -10.06 -5.64 12.53
N TYR A 180 -9.30 -6.07 11.56
CA TYR A 180 -8.79 -7.42 11.40
C TYR A 180 -7.28 -7.40 11.29
N ALA A 181 -6.62 -8.44 11.77
CA ALA A 181 -5.28 -8.81 11.33
C ALA A 181 -5.40 -10.01 10.40
N GLY A 182 -4.80 -9.92 9.21
CA GLY A 182 -4.81 -11.00 8.23
C GLY A 182 -3.41 -11.35 7.75
N VAL A 183 -3.23 -12.60 7.38
CA VAL A 183 -2.05 -13.11 6.70
C VAL A 183 -2.39 -13.51 5.27
N PHE A 184 -1.52 -13.16 4.35
CA PHE A 184 -1.64 -13.39 2.91
C PHE A 184 -0.44 -14.21 2.43
N GLU A 185 -0.68 -15.28 1.69
CA GLU A 185 0.39 -16.05 1.06
C GLU A 185 0.90 -15.36 -0.21
N MET A 186 2.21 -15.20 -0.32
CA MET A 186 2.86 -14.56 -1.47
C MET A 186 3.24 -15.63 -2.52
N THR A 187 2.26 -16.06 -3.33
CA THR A 187 2.39 -17.15 -4.28
C THR A 187 2.14 -16.70 -5.73
N ASP A 188 2.63 -17.48 -6.71
CA ASP A 188 2.33 -17.26 -8.12
C ASP A 188 0.82 -17.43 -8.41
N THR A 189 0.15 -18.29 -7.65
CA THR A 189 -1.31 -18.45 -7.73
C THR A 189 -2.02 -17.16 -7.29
N MET A 190 -1.60 -16.54 -6.18
CA MET A 190 -2.12 -15.24 -5.74
C MET A 190 -1.91 -14.17 -6.82
N ARG A 191 -0.68 -14.09 -7.37
CA ARG A 191 -0.36 -13.13 -8.44
C ARG A 191 -1.25 -13.33 -9.67
N SER A 192 -1.48 -14.60 -10.08
CA SER A 192 -2.30 -14.95 -11.23
C SER A 192 -3.78 -14.57 -11.03
N ARG A 193 -4.35 -14.81 -9.83
CA ARG A 193 -5.72 -14.41 -9.48
C ARG A 193 -5.92 -12.91 -9.58
N LEU A 194 -5.08 -12.15 -8.89
CA LEU A 194 -5.11 -10.69 -8.91
C LEU A 194 -4.96 -10.12 -10.33
N GLY A 195 -4.03 -10.67 -11.10
CA GLY A 195 -3.79 -10.27 -12.48
C GLY A 195 -4.99 -10.53 -13.40
N ALA A 196 -5.66 -11.67 -13.23
CA ALA A 196 -6.85 -12.04 -14.01
C ALA A 196 -8.04 -11.10 -13.73
N VAL A 197 -8.24 -10.68 -12.46
CA VAL A 197 -9.31 -9.75 -12.09
C VAL A 197 -9.10 -8.37 -12.72
N GLY A 198 -7.85 -7.92 -12.84
CA GLY A 198 -7.51 -6.59 -13.35
C GLY A 198 -7.09 -6.54 -14.82
N ASP A 199 -7.05 -7.68 -15.51
CA ASP A 199 -6.43 -7.80 -16.83
C ASP A 199 -5.03 -7.15 -16.87
N LEU A 200 -4.23 -7.46 -15.83
CA LEU A 200 -2.92 -6.86 -15.64
C LEU A 200 -1.82 -7.65 -16.35
N PRO A 201 -0.75 -6.97 -16.79
CA PRO A 201 0.39 -7.64 -17.42
C PRO A 201 1.08 -8.63 -16.45
N SER A 202 1.95 -9.47 -16.98
CA SER A 202 2.71 -10.47 -16.21
C SER A 202 3.58 -9.86 -15.11
N THR A 203 3.99 -8.60 -15.25
CA THR A 203 4.60 -7.80 -14.19
C THR A 203 4.05 -6.39 -14.20
N VAL A 204 3.80 -5.85 -13.01
CA VAL A 204 3.39 -4.45 -12.80
C VAL A 204 4.55 -3.59 -12.31
N LEU A 205 5.67 -4.20 -11.90
CA LEU A 205 6.85 -3.48 -11.44
C LEU A 205 7.52 -2.74 -12.60
N ALA A 206 7.92 -1.50 -12.34
CA ALA A 206 8.74 -0.74 -13.26
C ALA A 206 10.12 -1.42 -13.42
N GLY A 207 10.50 -1.69 -14.67
CA GLY A 207 11.86 -2.11 -14.96
C GLY A 207 12.87 -0.97 -14.73
N PRO A 208 14.17 -1.27 -14.58
CA PRO A 208 15.21 -0.26 -14.32
C PRO A 208 15.32 0.85 -15.36
N SER A 209 14.70 0.68 -16.54
CA SER A 209 14.67 1.67 -17.65
C SER A 209 13.36 2.46 -17.75
N ARG A 210 12.38 2.26 -16.86
CA ARG A 210 11.05 2.90 -16.89
C ARG A 210 10.77 3.79 -15.69
N GLN A 211 11.79 4.35 -15.05
CA GLN A 211 11.56 5.35 -14.00
C GLN A 211 11.05 6.64 -14.67
N PRO A 212 9.89 7.21 -14.24
CA PRO A 212 9.41 8.47 -14.76
C PRO A 212 10.47 9.55 -14.55
N GLU A 213 10.77 10.34 -15.56
CA GLU A 213 11.58 11.54 -15.35
C GLU A 213 10.82 12.50 -14.44
N GLU A 214 11.46 12.98 -13.36
CA GLU A 214 10.86 13.86 -12.35
C GLU A 214 10.23 15.14 -12.94
N GLY A 215 10.62 15.55 -14.14
CA GLY A 215 10.12 16.74 -14.83
C GLY A 215 8.64 16.71 -15.26
N LEU A 216 7.99 15.54 -15.26
CA LEU A 216 6.57 15.43 -15.62
C LEU A 216 5.64 15.70 -14.41
N ALA A 217 6.10 15.42 -13.18
CA ALA A 217 5.30 15.62 -11.96
C ALA A 217 5.09 17.11 -11.60
N GLU A 218 6.00 18.01 -12.01
CA GLU A 218 5.91 19.45 -11.71
C GLU A 218 4.80 20.18 -12.48
N ARG A 219 4.38 19.67 -13.64
CA ARG A 219 3.45 20.36 -14.54
C ARG A 219 1.97 20.30 -14.12
N HIS A 220 1.63 19.51 -13.11
CA HIS A 220 0.24 19.26 -12.69
C HIS A 220 -0.07 19.72 -11.26
N VAL A 221 0.80 20.52 -10.63
CA VAL A 221 0.63 21.07 -9.26
C VAL A 221 0.28 22.58 -9.27
N ALA A 222 0.01 23.15 -10.44
CA ALA A 222 -0.44 24.55 -10.55
C ALA A 222 -1.95 24.68 -10.68
#